data_af74113aedf5ac15abb830eee98c4f75
#
_entry.id   af74113aedf5ac15abb830eee98c4f75
#
_cell.length_a   1.000
_cell.length_b   1.000
_cell.length_c   1.000
_cell.angle_alpha   90.00
_cell.angle_beta   90.00
_cell.angle_gamma   90.00
#
_symmetry.space_group_name_H-M   'P 1'
#
loop_
_entity.id
_entity.type
_entity.pdbx_description
1 polymer ?
#
loop_
_entity_poly.entity_id
_entity_poly.type
_entity_poly.pdbx_seq_one_letter_code
_entity_poly.pdbx_strand_id
1 'polypeptide(L)'
;MVETEVYLQADTPSFDLAIMAGCLPNPALLSAVRGLQDGQKLIHNGKVIAFSGARSNTDKLLATFEAVELATAIQIIRYPWDVFSKNAEVLIEDAAFYNETHTNKLNETNQHHGEYPLLVGANVTSYAAVFNTQDGPIIIDDNATIMEGAVLRGPIYIGKNSIIKMGAKIYGGTSLGPHCKAGGELNNVVMLGNSNKGHDGFLGNAVIGEWCNLGAATDASNLKNDYGNTRAWNYTQQKFISTELQFCGLIMGDHSKTAIQTPLNTATVVGVGCSIFSIGFPRTFIPSFSRGGAQGMT
;
A
#
# COMPACT_ATOMS: atom_id res chain seq x y z
N MET A 1 -11.65 -7.52 -17.86
CA MET A 1 -12.31 -6.21 -17.81
C MET A 1 -12.43 -5.85 -16.34
N VAL A 2 -11.62 -4.95 -15.85
CA VAL A 2 -11.85 -4.32 -14.56
C VAL A 2 -12.88 -3.26 -14.88
N GLU A 3 -14.14 -3.48 -14.53
CA GLU A 3 -15.11 -2.40 -14.48
C GLU A 3 -14.60 -1.44 -13.41
N THR A 4 -14.16 -0.29 -13.84
CA THR A 4 -13.90 0.84 -12.98
C THR A 4 -15.28 1.32 -12.51
N GLU A 5 -15.82 0.71 -11.47
CA GLU A 5 -16.88 1.35 -10.70
C GLU A 5 -16.25 2.56 -10.02
N VAL A 6 -16.35 3.69 -10.68
CA VAL A 6 -16.20 4.97 -10.03
C VAL A 6 -17.40 5.08 -9.09
N TYR A 7 -17.20 4.86 -7.79
CA TYR A 7 -18.22 5.12 -6.77
C TYR A 7 -18.47 6.62 -6.71
N LEU A 8 -19.46 7.03 -7.42
CA LEU A 8 -19.90 8.40 -7.48
C LEU A 8 -21.19 8.49 -6.65
N GLN A 9 -21.11 9.16 -5.51
CA GLN A 9 -22.28 9.53 -4.74
C GLN A 9 -23.20 10.40 -5.59
N ALA A 10 -24.51 10.20 -5.46
CA ALA A 10 -25.55 10.83 -6.30
C ALA A 10 -25.55 12.37 -6.28
N ASP A 11 -24.92 12.99 -5.29
CA ASP A 11 -24.89 14.44 -5.06
C ASP A 11 -23.53 15.09 -5.36
N THR A 12 -22.66 14.45 -6.14
CA THR A 12 -21.37 15.05 -6.49
C THR A 12 -21.54 16.12 -7.56
N PRO A 13 -20.95 17.33 -7.35
CA PRO A 13 -21.03 18.41 -8.33
C PRO A 13 -20.42 18.00 -9.68
N SER A 14 -20.77 18.70 -10.74
CA SER A 14 -20.16 18.54 -12.06
C SER A 14 -18.65 18.50 -11.96
N PHE A 15 -18.03 17.43 -12.46
CA PHE A 15 -16.57 17.38 -12.48
C PHE A 15 -16.04 18.09 -13.72
N ASP A 16 -15.05 18.92 -13.52
CA ASP A 16 -14.27 19.44 -14.62
C ASP A 16 -13.22 18.41 -15.08
N LEU A 17 -12.84 17.46 -14.21
CA LEU A 17 -11.80 16.48 -14.49
C LEU A 17 -12.01 15.17 -13.73
N ALA A 18 -11.90 14.04 -14.41
CA ALA A 18 -11.90 12.70 -13.82
C ALA A 18 -10.66 11.92 -14.24
N ILE A 19 -10.07 11.16 -13.29
CA ILE A 19 -8.89 10.32 -13.52
C ILE A 19 -9.19 8.92 -13.01
N MET A 20 -8.74 7.89 -13.73
CA MET A 20 -8.84 6.50 -13.30
C MET A 20 -8.05 6.29 -12.00
N ALA A 21 -8.73 5.86 -10.94
CA ALA A 21 -8.16 5.77 -9.58
C ALA A 21 -6.93 4.85 -9.48
N GLY A 22 -6.79 3.87 -10.38
CA GLY A 22 -5.64 2.97 -10.40
C GLY A 22 -4.38 3.54 -11.06
N CYS A 23 -4.43 4.72 -11.67
CA CYS A 23 -3.23 5.34 -12.26
C CYS A 23 -2.33 5.89 -11.16
N LEU A 24 -1.06 5.46 -11.14
CA LEU A 24 -0.05 6.08 -10.31
C LEU A 24 0.40 7.40 -10.95
N PRO A 25 0.33 8.53 -10.23
CA PRO A 25 0.67 9.82 -10.79
C PRO A 25 2.19 9.91 -11.04
N ASN A 26 2.54 10.46 -12.20
CA ASN A 26 3.89 10.91 -12.50
C ASN A 26 3.82 12.29 -13.17
N PRO A 27 4.94 13.03 -13.28
CA PRO A 27 4.92 14.40 -13.84
C PRO A 27 4.32 14.48 -15.24
N ALA A 28 4.55 13.49 -16.10
CA ALA A 28 4.02 13.45 -17.46
C ALA A 28 2.50 13.26 -17.47
N LEU A 29 1.97 12.32 -16.67
CA LEU A 29 0.55 12.12 -16.52
C LEU A 29 -0.13 13.36 -15.94
N LEU A 30 0.43 13.96 -14.90
CA LEU A 30 -0.12 15.16 -14.27
C LEU A 30 -0.14 16.35 -15.26
N SER A 31 0.91 16.52 -16.06
CA SER A 31 0.95 17.55 -17.10
C SER A 31 -0.11 17.32 -18.19
N ALA A 32 -0.22 16.08 -18.68
CA ALA A 32 -1.20 15.73 -19.70
C ALA A 32 -2.65 15.92 -19.20
N VAL A 33 -2.92 15.50 -17.97
CA VAL A 33 -4.23 15.65 -17.34
C VAL A 33 -4.61 17.12 -17.13
N ARG A 34 -3.68 17.94 -16.67
CA ARG A 34 -3.90 19.40 -16.51
C ARG A 34 -4.08 20.13 -17.85
N GLY A 35 -3.56 19.57 -18.93
CA GLY A 35 -3.68 20.13 -20.27
C GLY A 35 -4.99 19.79 -20.99
N LEU A 36 -5.79 18.87 -20.46
CA LEU A 36 -7.07 18.47 -21.06
C LEU A 36 -8.05 19.66 -21.12
N GLN A 37 -8.62 19.86 -22.28
CA GLN A 37 -9.72 20.79 -22.49
C GLN A 37 -11.08 20.09 -22.25
N ASP A 38 -12.13 20.88 -22.04
CA ASP A 38 -13.48 20.35 -21.92
C ASP A 38 -13.86 19.54 -23.18
N GLY A 39 -14.44 18.37 -22.99
CA GLY A 39 -14.76 17.43 -24.06
C GLY A 39 -13.57 16.59 -24.56
N GLN A 40 -12.42 16.60 -23.89
CA GLN A 40 -11.28 15.74 -24.21
C GLN A 40 -11.13 14.56 -23.24
N LYS A 41 -10.61 13.45 -23.74
CA LYS A 41 -10.23 12.26 -22.97
C LYS A 41 -8.78 11.89 -23.25
N LEU A 42 -8.05 11.53 -22.18
CA LEU A 42 -6.68 11.02 -22.26
C LEU A 42 -6.71 9.49 -22.41
N ILE A 43 -6.04 8.98 -23.42
CA ILE A 43 -5.97 7.55 -23.71
C ILE A 43 -4.53 7.05 -23.53
N HIS A 44 -4.38 5.89 -22.95
CA HIS A 44 -3.11 5.16 -22.89
C HIS A 44 -3.34 3.70 -23.23
N ASN A 45 -2.64 3.20 -24.25
CA ASN A 45 -2.81 1.82 -24.77
C ASN A 45 -4.28 1.46 -25.05
N GLY A 46 -5.02 2.38 -25.69
CA GLY A 46 -6.42 2.19 -26.06
C GLY A 46 -7.43 2.26 -24.91
N LYS A 47 -6.98 2.62 -23.68
CA LYS A 47 -7.86 2.78 -22.51
C LYS A 47 -7.96 4.24 -22.09
N VAL A 48 -9.17 4.68 -21.77
CA VAL A 48 -9.38 6.01 -21.19
C VAL A 48 -8.84 6.01 -19.77
N ILE A 49 -7.93 6.91 -19.46
CA ILE A 49 -7.31 7.07 -18.14
C ILE A 49 -7.69 8.38 -17.46
N ALA A 50 -8.12 9.37 -18.21
CA ALA A 50 -8.67 10.62 -17.68
C ALA A 50 -9.60 11.26 -18.71
N PHE A 51 -10.46 12.17 -18.27
CA PHE A 51 -11.25 13.03 -19.15
C PHE A 51 -11.60 14.34 -18.46
N SER A 52 -11.86 15.38 -19.26
CA SER A 52 -12.37 16.68 -18.81
C SER A 52 -13.76 16.91 -19.39
N GLY A 53 -14.74 17.25 -18.52
CA GLY A 53 -16.10 17.55 -18.95
C GLY A 53 -17.17 17.19 -17.91
N ALA A 54 -18.40 17.67 -18.16
CA ALA A 54 -19.54 17.44 -17.28
C ALA A 54 -19.97 15.97 -17.26
N ARG A 55 -20.37 15.51 -16.07
CA ARG A 55 -20.77 14.14 -15.83
C ARG A 55 -22.27 13.92 -16.01
N SER A 56 -22.73 13.79 -17.22
CA SER A 56 -24.04 13.24 -17.49
C SER A 56 -23.93 12.10 -18.49
N ASN A 57 -24.29 10.86 -18.09
CA ASN A 57 -24.30 9.67 -18.97
C ASN A 57 -22.91 9.29 -19.53
N THR A 58 -21.97 8.97 -18.63
CA THR A 58 -20.51 8.87 -18.86
C THR A 58 -20.11 8.02 -20.08
N ASP A 59 -20.71 6.86 -20.30
CA ASP A 59 -20.24 5.95 -21.37
C ASP A 59 -20.59 6.46 -22.77
N LYS A 60 -21.78 7.05 -22.95
CA LYS A 60 -22.21 7.64 -24.22
C LYS A 60 -21.44 8.93 -24.51
N LEU A 61 -21.17 9.74 -23.49
CA LEU A 61 -20.43 10.99 -23.64
C LEU A 61 -18.95 10.73 -23.94
N LEU A 62 -18.30 9.78 -23.26
CA LEU A 62 -16.91 9.43 -23.51
C LEU A 62 -16.66 8.97 -24.95
N ALA A 63 -17.67 8.40 -25.62
CA ALA A 63 -17.56 8.04 -27.03
C ALA A 63 -17.38 9.27 -27.95
N THR A 64 -17.94 10.44 -27.57
CA THR A 64 -17.89 11.68 -28.36
C THR A 64 -16.69 12.54 -28.03
N PHE A 65 -15.97 12.30 -26.92
CA PHE A 65 -14.84 13.12 -26.51
C PHE A 65 -13.64 12.91 -27.45
N GLU A 66 -12.98 14.01 -27.76
CA GLU A 66 -11.75 14.02 -28.53
C GLU A 66 -10.66 13.24 -27.76
N ALA A 67 -9.98 12.33 -28.45
CA ALA A 67 -8.95 11.50 -27.86
C ALA A 67 -7.57 12.18 -27.93
N VAL A 68 -6.91 12.31 -26.79
CA VAL A 68 -5.51 12.74 -26.67
C VAL A 68 -4.71 11.51 -26.21
N GLU A 69 -3.70 11.11 -26.99
CA GLU A 69 -2.86 9.95 -26.62
C GLU A 69 -1.74 10.35 -25.67
N LEU A 70 -1.59 9.60 -24.58
CA LEU A 70 -0.45 9.70 -23.69
C LEU A 70 0.64 8.71 -24.15
N ALA A 71 1.69 9.23 -24.74
CA ALA A 71 2.83 8.43 -25.21
C ALA A 71 3.72 7.90 -24.10
N THR A 72 3.72 8.56 -22.93
CA THR A 72 4.57 8.19 -21.79
C THR A 72 3.98 6.99 -21.07
N ALA A 73 4.83 6.04 -20.67
CA ALA A 73 4.44 4.92 -19.85
C ALA A 73 3.89 5.39 -18.49
N ILE A 74 2.81 4.77 -18.04
CA ILE A 74 2.22 4.97 -16.72
C ILE A 74 2.11 3.65 -15.99
N GLN A 75 2.24 3.70 -14.68
CA GLN A 75 1.98 2.55 -13.84
C GLN A 75 0.50 2.53 -13.44
N ILE A 76 -0.10 1.33 -13.45
CA ILE A 76 -1.51 1.14 -13.11
C ILE A 76 -1.62 0.04 -12.06
N ILE A 77 -2.32 0.34 -10.97
CA ILE A 77 -2.77 -0.64 -9.97
C ILE A 77 -4.02 -1.33 -10.51
N ARG A 78 -3.95 -2.61 -10.75
CA ARG A 78 -5.07 -3.44 -11.25
C ARG A 78 -5.58 -4.41 -10.20
N TYR A 79 -4.67 -4.86 -9.34
CA TYR A 79 -4.93 -5.84 -8.31
C TYR A 79 -4.36 -5.36 -6.97
N PRO A 80 -4.88 -5.83 -5.84
CA PRO A 80 -4.35 -5.44 -4.54
C PRO A 80 -2.85 -5.72 -4.36
N TRP A 81 -2.33 -6.78 -4.96
CA TRP A 81 -0.89 -7.10 -4.90
C TRP A 81 0.01 -6.18 -5.75
N ASP A 82 -0.56 -5.43 -6.69
CA ASP A 82 0.20 -4.41 -7.41
C ASP A 82 0.66 -3.29 -6.46
N VAL A 83 -0.06 -3.06 -5.37
CA VAL A 83 0.24 -2.02 -4.38
C VAL A 83 1.63 -2.24 -3.79
N PHE A 84 1.91 -3.41 -3.21
CA PHE A 84 3.25 -3.67 -2.67
C PHE A 84 4.30 -3.91 -3.77
N SER A 85 3.90 -4.46 -4.94
CA SER A 85 4.84 -4.75 -6.02
C SER A 85 5.43 -3.50 -6.66
N LYS A 86 4.70 -2.38 -6.65
CA LYS A 86 5.12 -1.10 -7.24
C LYS A 86 5.65 -0.11 -6.20
N ASN A 87 5.41 -0.36 -4.93
CA ASN A 87 5.67 0.60 -3.87
C ASN A 87 7.14 1.05 -3.78
N ALA A 88 8.09 0.13 -3.94
CA ALA A 88 9.51 0.47 -3.86
C ALA A 88 9.94 1.48 -4.94
N GLU A 89 9.51 1.26 -6.19
CA GLU A 89 9.80 2.15 -7.31
C GLU A 89 9.16 3.53 -7.11
N VAL A 90 7.90 3.56 -6.71
CA VAL A 90 7.16 4.80 -6.44
C VAL A 90 7.80 5.59 -5.29
N LEU A 91 8.26 4.94 -4.23
CA LEU A 91 8.95 5.63 -3.12
C LEU A 91 10.24 6.31 -3.54
N ILE A 92 10.99 5.70 -4.48
CA ILE A 92 12.20 6.31 -5.02
C ILE A 92 11.85 7.56 -5.84
N GLU A 93 10.81 7.49 -6.67
CA GLU A 93 10.34 8.63 -7.47
C GLU A 93 9.77 9.74 -6.59
N ASP A 94 8.93 9.40 -5.61
CA ASP A 94 8.24 10.35 -4.74
C ASP A 94 9.16 11.07 -3.76
N ALA A 95 10.34 10.53 -3.45
CA ALA A 95 11.30 11.16 -2.55
C ALA A 95 11.62 12.62 -2.95
N ALA A 96 11.59 12.94 -4.25
CA ALA A 96 11.84 14.28 -4.75
C ALA A 96 10.84 15.33 -4.20
N PHE A 97 9.60 14.93 -3.92
CA PHE A 97 8.57 15.82 -3.37
C PHE A 97 8.80 16.24 -1.91
N TYR A 98 9.66 15.49 -1.21
CA TYR A 98 9.96 15.71 0.21
C TYR A 98 11.25 16.50 0.45
N ASN A 99 12.09 16.70 -0.56
CA ASN A 99 13.42 17.29 -0.43
C ASN A 99 13.43 18.69 0.23
N GLU A 100 12.42 19.50 -0.03
CA GLU A 100 12.33 20.87 0.51
C GLU A 100 11.69 20.94 1.90
N THR A 101 10.88 19.97 2.26
CA THR A 101 10.05 19.99 3.48
C THR A 101 10.60 19.09 4.58
N HIS A 102 11.37 18.05 4.24
CA HIS A 102 11.86 17.02 5.18
C HIS A 102 13.38 17.15 5.39
N THR A 103 13.80 18.27 5.94
CA THR A 103 15.21 18.65 6.09
C THR A 103 15.74 18.55 7.52
N ASN A 104 14.93 18.07 8.47
CA ASN A 104 15.33 17.96 9.87
C ASN A 104 16.38 16.87 10.06
N LYS A 105 17.16 16.97 11.14
CA LYS A 105 18.17 15.99 11.50
C LYS A 105 17.71 15.16 12.67
N LEU A 106 18.03 13.87 12.64
CA LEU A 106 17.83 12.99 13.78
C LEU A 106 18.91 13.18 14.84
N ASN A 107 18.64 12.69 16.06
CA ASN A 107 19.63 12.68 17.14
C ASN A 107 20.90 11.93 16.74
N GLU A 108 22.06 12.39 17.21
CA GLU A 108 23.40 11.85 16.88
C GLU A 108 23.63 10.39 17.33
N THR A 109 22.79 9.86 18.23
CA THR A 109 22.85 8.45 18.62
C THR A 109 22.39 7.48 17.52
N ASN A 110 21.74 7.99 16.47
CA ASN A 110 21.33 7.19 15.33
C ASN A 110 22.49 6.97 14.35
N GLN A 111 22.45 5.84 13.64
CA GLN A 111 23.40 5.54 12.58
C GLN A 111 22.73 5.67 11.22
N HIS A 112 23.42 6.28 10.27
CA HIS A 112 22.97 6.39 8.88
C HIS A 112 24.03 5.85 7.93
N HIS A 113 23.64 4.98 7.00
CA HIS A 113 24.46 4.38 5.97
C HIS A 113 23.79 4.47 4.61
N GLY A 114 24.53 4.76 3.54
CA GLY A 114 24.04 4.82 2.16
C GLY A 114 24.01 6.23 1.61
N GLU A 115 23.71 6.33 0.31
CA GLU A 115 23.79 7.57 -0.46
C GLU A 115 22.43 8.18 -0.82
N TYR A 116 21.36 7.37 -0.80
CA TYR A 116 20.02 7.92 -0.98
C TYR A 116 19.63 8.80 0.22
N PRO A 117 18.71 9.75 0.04
CA PRO A 117 18.34 10.67 1.10
C PRO A 117 17.62 9.98 2.28
N LEU A 118 17.95 10.47 3.49
CA LEU A 118 17.16 10.28 4.71
C LEU A 118 16.39 11.58 4.93
N LEU A 119 15.11 11.57 4.61
CA LEU A 119 14.21 12.72 4.61
C LEU A 119 13.38 12.72 5.89
N VAL A 120 13.53 13.75 6.71
CA VAL A 120 12.97 13.79 8.07
C VAL A 120 12.07 15.01 8.24
N GLY A 121 10.81 14.76 8.53
CA GLY A 121 9.79 15.76 8.84
C GLY A 121 9.97 16.41 10.20
N ALA A 122 9.02 17.25 10.60
CA ALA A 122 9.05 17.97 11.85
C ALA A 122 8.76 17.06 13.07
N ASN A 123 9.41 17.36 14.21
CA ASN A 123 9.18 16.69 15.50
C ASN A 123 9.36 15.15 15.48
N VAL A 124 10.15 14.62 14.58
CA VAL A 124 10.50 13.20 14.56
C VAL A 124 11.39 12.87 15.76
N THR A 125 11.01 11.83 16.50
CA THR A 125 11.80 11.33 17.64
C THR A 125 12.46 10.02 17.27
N SER A 126 13.81 9.95 17.40
CA SER A 126 14.55 8.71 17.16
C SER A 126 15.85 8.71 17.95
N TYR A 127 16.16 7.58 18.61
CA TYR A 127 17.40 7.35 19.34
C TYR A 127 17.90 5.94 19.07
N ALA A 128 19.20 5.79 18.89
CA ALA A 128 19.89 4.51 18.74
C ALA A 128 19.25 3.56 17.70
N ALA A 129 18.72 4.10 16.63
CA ALA A 129 18.21 3.36 15.48
C ALA A 129 19.24 3.35 14.34
N VAL A 130 19.09 2.41 13.39
CA VAL A 130 19.96 2.29 12.20
C VAL A 130 19.13 2.54 10.95
N PHE A 131 19.55 3.49 10.13
CA PHE A 131 18.95 3.83 8.85
C PHE A 131 19.93 3.49 7.72
N ASN A 132 19.54 2.55 6.86
CA ASN A 132 20.34 2.16 5.70
C ASN A 132 19.61 2.59 4.42
N THR A 133 20.18 3.57 3.72
CA THR A 133 19.64 4.12 2.47
C THR A 133 20.42 3.66 1.24
N GLN A 134 21.10 2.51 1.28
CA GLN A 134 21.87 2.00 0.14
C GLN A 134 20.99 1.62 -1.05
N ASP A 135 19.78 1.12 -0.80
CA ASP A 135 18.89 0.60 -1.83
C ASP A 135 17.76 1.58 -2.20
N GLY A 136 17.62 2.67 -1.44
CA GLY A 136 16.60 3.68 -1.67
C GLY A 136 16.40 4.64 -0.50
N PRO A 137 15.61 5.70 -0.68
CA PRO A 137 15.37 6.73 0.32
C PRO A 137 14.60 6.20 1.53
N ILE A 138 14.78 6.86 2.66
CA ILE A 138 13.91 6.70 3.84
C ILE A 138 13.25 8.04 4.12
N ILE A 139 11.92 8.06 4.06
CA ILE A 139 11.08 9.23 4.28
C ILE A 139 10.34 9.03 5.60
N ILE A 140 10.53 9.94 6.55
CA ILE A 140 9.91 9.92 7.87
C ILE A 140 9.12 11.21 8.03
N ASP A 141 7.81 11.09 8.08
CA ASP A 141 6.90 12.23 8.14
C ASP A 141 6.74 12.76 9.59
N ASP A 142 6.04 13.87 9.74
CA ASP A 142 5.94 14.63 10.98
C ASP A 142 5.46 13.82 12.18
N ASN A 143 6.04 14.11 13.35
CA ASN A 143 5.69 13.51 14.64
C ASN A 143 5.84 11.98 14.71
N ALA A 144 6.53 11.36 13.77
CA ALA A 144 6.82 9.94 13.82
C ALA A 144 7.83 9.61 14.94
N THR A 145 7.73 8.40 15.49
CA THR A 145 8.66 7.91 16.52
C THR A 145 9.33 6.64 16.04
N ILE A 146 10.66 6.61 16.01
CA ILE A 146 11.46 5.43 15.72
C ILE A 146 12.18 5.02 17.02
N MET A 147 11.75 3.93 17.63
CA MET A 147 12.27 3.50 18.92
C MET A 147 13.63 2.82 18.78
N GLU A 148 14.32 2.68 19.91
CA GLU A 148 15.68 2.19 20.05
C GLU A 148 15.88 0.79 19.41
N GLY A 149 17.01 0.61 18.77
CA GLY A 149 17.38 -0.66 18.14
C GLY A 149 16.60 -1.02 16.88
N ALA A 150 15.69 -0.16 16.39
CA ALA A 150 15.04 -0.39 15.11
C ALA A 150 16.05 -0.27 13.96
N VAL A 151 15.93 -1.17 12.97
CA VAL A 151 16.75 -1.18 11.76
C VAL A 151 15.87 -1.02 10.55
N LEU A 152 16.08 0.05 9.79
CA LEU A 152 15.29 0.40 8.60
C LEU A 152 16.21 0.38 7.37
N ARG A 153 15.81 -0.34 6.31
CA ARG A 153 16.53 -0.41 5.03
C ARG A 153 15.61 0.05 3.90
N GLY A 154 15.92 1.21 3.29
CA GLY A 154 15.12 1.84 2.24
C GLY A 154 14.94 0.98 0.97
N PRO A 155 14.00 1.38 0.09
CA PRO A 155 13.12 2.55 0.21
C PRO A 155 11.98 2.32 1.21
N ILE A 156 11.71 3.32 2.06
CA ILE A 156 10.69 3.25 3.13
C ILE A 156 9.98 4.60 3.27
N TYR A 157 8.67 4.56 3.55
CA TYR A 157 7.90 5.71 4.01
C TYR A 157 7.26 5.42 5.37
N ILE A 158 7.46 6.31 6.33
CA ILE A 158 6.83 6.29 7.66
C ILE A 158 5.93 7.52 7.78
N GLY A 159 4.63 7.30 7.75
CA GLY A 159 3.63 8.37 7.79
C GLY A 159 3.50 9.07 9.14
N LYS A 160 2.79 10.21 9.13
CA LYS A 160 2.59 11.09 10.29
C LYS A 160 2.10 10.35 11.53
N ASN A 161 2.65 10.69 12.68
CA ASN A 161 2.28 10.13 13.99
C ASN A 161 2.44 8.61 14.10
N SER A 162 3.19 7.98 13.19
CA SER A 162 3.41 6.54 13.21
C SER A 162 4.58 6.15 14.12
N ILE A 163 4.58 4.93 14.61
CA ILE A 163 5.55 4.44 15.58
C ILE A 163 6.20 3.16 15.08
N ILE A 164 7.51 3.17 14.92
CA ILE A 164 8.33 1.97 14.78
C ILE A 164 8.77 1.53 16.16
N LYS A 165 8.45 0.29 16.52
CA LYS A 165 8.70 -0.27 17.86
C LYS A 165 10.15 -0.68 18.04
N MET A 166 10.59 -0.82 19.30
CA MET A 166 11.96 -1.25 19.65
C MET A 166 12.35 -2.51 18.90
N GLY A 167 13.57 -2.52 18.34
CA GLY A 167 14.16 -3.69 17.69
C GLY A 167 13.44 -4.14 16.40
N ALA A 168 12.52 -3.35 15.86
CA ALA A 168 11.84 -3.68 14.61
C ALA A 168 12.82 -3.75 13.43
N LYS A 169 12.56 -4.67 12.49
CA LYS A 169 13.31 -4.86 11.25
C LYS A 169 12.40 -4.51 10.08
N ILE A 170 12.67 -3.36 9.45
CA ILE A 170 11.84 -2.86 8.36
C ILE A 170 12.66 -2.87 7.07
N TYR A 171 12.28 -3.72 6.12
CA TYR A 171 12.92 -3.82 4.82
C TYR A 171 12.25 -2.92 3.78
N GLY A 172 12.93 -2.74 2.67
CA GLY A 172 12.51 -1.89 1.56
C GLY A 172 11.16 -2.26 0.93
N GLY A 173 10.61 -1.30 0.22
CA GLY A 173 9.25 -1.40 -0.34
C GLY A 173 8.16 -1.26 0.73
N THR A 174 8.50 -0.76 1.92
CA THR A 174 7.53 -0.65 3.03
C THR A 174 7.03 0.79 3.19
N SER A 175 5.70 0.93 3.19
CA SER A 175 5.00 2.19 3.46
C SER A 175 4.03 2.02 4.62
N LEU A 176 4.16 2.86 5.62
CA LEU A 176 3.20 2.96 6.72
C LEU A 176 2.44 4.28 6.59
N GLY A 177 1.15 4.22 6.42
CA GLY A 177 0.27 5.37 6.47
C GLY A 177 0.24 6.04 7.86
N PRO A 178 -0.53 7.10 8.05
CA PRO A 178 -0.55 7.83 9.31
C PRO A 178 -1.09 6.97 10.46
N HIS A 179 -0.60 7.28 11.67
CA HIS A 179 -1.03 6.63 12.92
C HIS A 179 -0.86 5.10 12.98
N CYS A 180 0.06 4.55 12.20
CA CYS A 180 0.40 3.13 12.23
C CYS A 180 1.41 2.79 13.33
N LYS A 181 1.37 1.54 13.81
CA LYS A 181 2.42 1.01 14.69
C LYS A 181 2.99 -0.26 14.07
N ALA A 182 4.31 -0.28 13.84
CA ALA A 182 5.00 -1.42 13.26
C ALA A 182 6.09 -1.95 14.20
N GLY A 183 6.14 -3.26 14.36
CA GLY A 183 7.11 -4.01 15.15
C GLY A 183 7.32 -5.40 14.57
N GLY A 184 8.35 -6.11 15.04
CA GLY A 184 8.76 -7.39 14.47
C GLY A 184 9.47 -7.20 13.12
N GLU A 185 9.16 -8.04 12.14
CA GLU A 185 9.79 -8.00 10.83
C GLU A 185 8.77 -7.71 9.73
N LEU A 186 8.99 -6.62 8.99
CA LEU A 186 8.18 -6.20 7.85
C LEU A 186 9.06 -6.13 6.60
N ASN A 187 8.61 -6.71 5.50
CA ASN A 187 9.32 -6.73 4.23
C ASN A 187 8.35 -6.46 3.07
N ASN A 188 8.49 -5.33 2.39
CA ASN A 188 7.64 -4.95 1.27
C ASN A 188 6.15 -4.92 1.64
N VAL A 189 5.81 -4.10 2.63
CA VAL A 189 4.47 -4.00 3.24
C VAL A 189 3.88 -2.61 3.04
N VAL A 190 2.64 -2.54 2.63
CA VAL A 190 1.87 -1.29 2.61
C VAL A 190 0.74 -1.38 3.64
N MET A 191 0.80 -0.54 4.68
CA MET A 191 -0.28 -0.35 5.67
C MET A 191 -0.90 1.02 5.44
N LEU A 192 -2.22 1.09 5.21
CA LEU A 192 -2.85 2.34 4.80
C LEU A 192 -2.87 3.37 5.93
N GLY A 193 -3.51 3.12 7.02
CA GLY A 193 -3.53 4.06 8.14
C GLY A 193 -4.18 3.48 9.39
N ASN A 194 -3.95 4.09 10.56
CA ASN A 194 -4.59 3.73 11.82
C ASN A 194 -4.48 2.23 12.19
N SER A 195 -3.47 1.52 11.66
CA SER A 195 -3.34 0.08 11.75
C SER A 195 -2.10 -0.33 12.53
N ASN A 196 -2.19 -1.48 13.21
CA ASN A 196 -1.14 -1.94 14.11
C ASN A 196 -0.66 -3.35 13.77
N LYS A 197 0.64 -3.49 13.55
CA LYS A 197 1.44 -4.71 13.64
C LYS A 197 2.56 -4.43 14.66
N GLY A 198 2.17 -4.12 15.89
CA GLY A 198 3.06 -3.51 16.90
C GLY A 198 3.95 -4.47 17.67
N HIS A 199 3.87 -5.77 17.44
CA HIS A 199 4.60 -6.83 18.14
C HIS A 199 5.39 -7.71 17.18
N ASP A 200 6.20 -8.64 17.68
CA ASP A 200 6.93 -9.61 16.88
C ASP A 200 6.02 -10.46 16.00
N GLY A 201 6.60 -11.08 15.00
CA GLY A 201 5.98 -11.82 13.91
C GLY A 201 6.40 -11.24 12.56
N PHE A 202 6.31 -12.07 11.51
CA PHE A 202 6.70 -11.74 10.15
C PHE A 202 5.51 -11.27 9.30
N LEU A 203 5.71 -10.21 8.54
CA LEU A 203 4.77 -9.74 7.53
C LEU A 203 5.54 -9.37 6.26
N GLY A 204 5.30 -10.08 5.17
CA GLY A 204 5.99 -9.85 3.90
C GLY A 204 5.05 -9.75 2.70
N ASN A 205 5.38 -8.90 1.72
CA ASN A 205 4.63 -8.71 0.48
C ASN A 205 3.12 -8.55 0.73
N ALA A 206 2.75 -7.59 1.58
CA ALA A 206 1.41 -7.49 2.14
C ALA A 206 0.77 -6.10 1.96
N VAL A 207 -0.55 -6.09 1.91
CA VAL A 207 -1.37 -4.87 1.95
C VAL A 207 -2.33 -4.97 3.12
N ILE A 208 -2.26 -4.01 4.02
CA ILE A 208 -3.12 -3.92 5.21
C ILE A 208 -3.97 -2.66 5.10
N GLY A 209 -5.27 -2.83 5.16
CA GLY A 209 -6.24 -1.74 5.16
C GLY A 209 -6.16 -0.85 6.39
N GLU A 210 -7.13 0.03 6.54
CA GLU A 210 -7.22 0.93 7.69
C GLU A 210 -7.87 0.25 8.90
N TRP A 211 -7.52 0.73 10.10
CA TRP A 211 -8.11 0.28 11.37
C TRP A 211 -7.92 -1.21 11.65
N CYS A 212 -6.90 -1.82 11.05
CA CYS A 212 -6.54 -3.21 11.29
C CYS A 212 -5.67 -3.37 12.54
N ASN A 213 -5.77 -4.54 13.18
CA ASN A 213 -4.90 -4.87 14.30
C ASN A 213 -4.43 -6.32 14.22
N LEU A 214 -3.14 -6.52 14.03
CA LEU A 214 -2.52 -7.84 14.05
C LEU A 214 -2.00 -8.12 15.46
N GLY A 215 -2.52 -9.18 16.07
CA GLY A 215 -2.11 -9.63 17.42
C GLY A 215 -0.64 -10.03 17.46
N ALA A 216 -0.07 -10.08 18.66
CA ALA A 216 1.33 -10.48 18.86
C ALA A 216 1.60 -11.87 18.25
N ALA A 217 2.78 -12.04 17.65
CA ALA A 217 3.15 -13.26 16.94
C ALA A 217 2.15 -13.67 15.83
N THR A 218 1.50 -12.69 15.19
CA THR A 218 0.82 -12.94 13.92
C THR A 218 1.88 -13.01 12.84
N ASP A 219 1.95 -14.15 12.15
CA ASP A 219 2.86 -14.43 11.04
C ASP A 219 2.08 -14.63 9.75
N ALA A 220 2.51 -13.98 8.67
CA ALA A 220 1.93 -14.15 7.36
C ALA A 220 2.99 -14.62 6.35
N SER A 221 2.87 -15.88 5.90
CA SER A 221 3.74 -16.42 4.87
C SER A 221 3.59 -15.66 3.55
N ASN A 222 4.68 -15.38 2.88
CA ASN A 222 4.68 -14.77 1.54
C ASN A 222 5.23 -15.67 0.44
N LEU A 223 5.78 -16.84 0.77
CA LEU A 223 6.37 -17.79 -0.16
C LEU A 223 5.78 -19.20 0.07
N LYS A 224 5.37 -19.87 -0.99
CA LYS A 224 4.93 -21.26 -0.93
C LYS A 224 6.10 -22.21 -0.75
N ASN A 225 5.86 -23.36 -0.10
CA ASN A 225 6.88 -24.39 0.10
C ASN A 225 7.39 -25.00 -1.21
N ASP A 226 6.58 -24.97 -2.28
CA ASP A 226 6.95 -25.47 -3.62
C ASP A 226 7.61 -24.41 -4.52
N TYR A 227 7.82 -23.19 -3.99
CA TYR A 227 8.37 -22.03 -4.72
C TYR A 227 7.58 -21.62 -5.96
N GLY A 228 6.38 -22.15 -6.15
CA GLY A 228 5.51 -21.84 -7.28
C GLY A 228 4.81 -20.48 -7.14
N ASN A 229 4.26 -19.99 -8.24
CA ASN A 229 3.46 -18.77 -8.25
C ASN A 229 2.27 -18.88 -7.31
N THR A 230 1.92 -17.76 -6.71
CA THR A 230 0.82 -17.68 -5.74
C THR A 230 -0.52 -17.48 -6.44
N ARG A 231 -1.59 -17.80 -5.72
CA ARG A 231 -2.97 -17.56 -6.16
C ARG A 231 -3.72 -16.84 -5.06
N ALA A 232 -4.34 -15.72 -5.38
CA ALA A 232 -5.14 -14.92 -4.45
C ALA A 232 -6.61 -14.88 -4.87
N TRP A 233 -7.50 -14.69 -3.90
CA TRP A 233 -8.91 -14.50 -4.18
C TRP A 233 -9.15 -13.16 -4.88
N ASN A 234 -9.93 -13.20 -5.96
CA ASN A 234 -10.36 -12.01 -6.68
C ASN A 234 -11.87 -11.83 -6.52
N TYR A 235 -12.27 -10.71 -5.92
CA TYR A 235 -13.68 -10.41 -5.63
C TYR A 235 -14.51 -10.22 -6.91
N THR A 236 -13.96 -9.55 -7.91
CA THR A 236 -14.67 -9.30 -9.19
C THR A 236 -14.95 -10.61 -9.94
N GLN A 237 -13.97 -11.53 -9.94
CA GLN A 237 -14.10 -12.82 -10.62
C GLN A 237 -14.67 -13.93 -9.72
N GLN A 238 -14.84 -13.66 -8.42
CA GLN A 238 -15.32 -14.62 -7.40
C GLN A 238 -14.58 -15.97 -7.44
N LYS A 239 -13.25 -15.93 -7.67
CA LYS A 239 -12.39 -17.12 -7.73
C LYS A 239 -10.95 -16.78 -7.39
N PHE A 240 -10.16 -17.83 -7.11
CA PHE A 240 -8.71 -17.71 -7.02
C PHE A 240 -8.10 -17.57 -8.42
N ILE A 241 -7.33 -16.49 -8.62
CA ILE A 241 -6.58 -16.25 -9.85
C ILE A 241 -5.07 -16.29 -9.55
N SER A 242 -4.25 -16.59 -10.56
CA SER A 242 -2.79 -16.44 -10.46
C SER A 242 -2.43 -14.98 -10.24
N THR A 243 -1.51 -14.72 -9.33
CA THR A 243 -0.93 -13.38 -9.14
C THR A 243 0.25 -13.13 -10.07
N GLU A 244 0.75 -14.15 -10.73
CA GLU A 244 2.03 -14.20 -11.47
C GLU A 244 3.26 -13.86 -10.59
N LEU A 245 3.08 -13.83 -9.28
CA LEU A 245 4.12 -13.55 -8.30
C LEU A 245 4.50 -14.83 -7.53
N GLN A 246 5.79 -15.03 -7.31
CA GLN A 246 6.30 -16.05 -6.39
C GLN A 246 6.07 -15.62 -4.94
N PHE A 247 6.25 -14.33 -4.63
CA PHE A 247 6.05 -13.77 -3.31
C PHE A 247 4.76 -12.93 -3.25
N CYS A 248 3.82 -13.37 -2.44
CA CYS A 248 2.59 -12.64 -2.15
C CYS A 248 2.08 -13.06 -0.76
N GLY A 249 2.04 -12.15 0.16
CA GLY A 249 1.60 -12.38 1.54
C GLY A 249 0.14 -12.05 1.77
N LEU A 250 -0.11 -11.33 2.86
CA LEU A 250 -1.45 -11.00 3.34
C LEU A 250 -2.03 -9.78 2.60
N ILE A 251 -3.27 -9.92 2.15
CA ILE A 251 -4.12 -8.81 1.73
C ILE A 251 -5.28 -8.72 2.71
N MET A 252 -5.35 -7.64 3.49
CA MET A 252 -6.31 -7.52 4.60
C MET A 252 -7.15 -6.25 4.46
N GLY A 253 -8.46 -6.42 4.37
CA GLY A 253 -9.42 -5.32 4.31
C GLY A 253 -9.59 -4.62 5.66
N ASP A 254 -10.16 -3.42 5.59
CA ASP A 254 -10.31 -2.49 6.72
C ASP A 254 -11.01 -3.12 7.94
N HIS A 255 -10.71 -2.58 9.12
CA HIS A 255 -11.29 -2.97 10.41
C HIS A 255 -11.11 -4.45 10.79
N SER A 256 -10.26 -5.20 10.09
CA SER A 256 -10.03 -6.61 10.38
C SER A 256 -8.96 -6.82 11.47
N LYS A 257 -9.10 -7.86 12.25
CA LYS A 257 -8.26 -8.11 13.41
C LYS A 257 -7.87 -9.58 13.52
N THR A 258 -6.62 -9.83 13.94
CA THR A 258 -6.16 -11.17 14.30
C THR A 258 -5.89 -11.26 15.81
N ALA A 259 -6.16 -12.43 16.38
CA ALA A 259 -5.70 -12.76 17.72
C ALA A 259 -4.17 -12.94 17.75
N ILE A 260 -3.62 -13.06 18.96
CA ILE A 260 -2.21 -13.44 19.14
C ILE A 260 -1.94 -14.81 18.50
N GLN A 261 -0.70 -15.02 18.01
CA GLN A 261 -0.23 -16.29 17.42
C GLN A 261 -1.10 -16.78 16.25
N THR A 262 -1.63 -15.85 15.44
CA THR A 262 -2.40 -16.21 14.25
C THR A 262 -1.47 -16.47 13.07
N PRO A 263 -1.34 -17.72 12.57
CA PRO A 263 -0.60 -18.02 11.35
C PRO A 263 -1.49 -17.81 10.12
N LEU A 264 -0.99 -17.11 9.11
CA LEU A 264 -1.68 -16.89 7.85
C LEU A 264 -0.85 -17.47 6.69
N ASN A 265 -1.51 -18.22 5.82
CA ASN A 265 -0.86 -18.80 4.64
C ASN A 265 -0.56 -17.75 3.56
N THR A 266 0.34 -18.11 2.66
CA THR A 266 0.71 -17.35 1.46
C THR A 266 -0.53 -16.91 0.67
N ALA A 267 -0.55 -15.65 0.25
CA ALA A 267 -1.62 -15.02 -0.51
C ALA A 267 -3.01 -15.10 0.15
N THR A 268 -3.05 -15.08 1.48
CA THR A 268 -4.32 -14.99 2.22
C THR A 268 -4.98 -13.65 1.96
N VAL A 269 -6.27 -13.70 1.60
CA VAL A 269 -7.13 -12.53 1.41
C VAL A 269 -8.18 -12.52 2.50
N VAL A 270 -8.16 -11.47 3.31
CA VAL A 270 -9.10 -11.21 4.40
C VAL A 270 -9.99 -10.03 4.00
N GLY A 271 -11.29 -10.22 4.05
CA GLY A 271 -12.26 -9.16 3.77
C GLY A 271 -12.29 -8.08 4.85
N VAL A 272 -13.27 -7.17 4.76
CA VAL A 272 -13.48 -6.07 5.70
C VAL A 272 -14.16 -6.57 6.98
N GLY A 273 -13.79 -6.01 8.13
CA GLY A 273 -14.49 -6.24 9.41
C GLY A 273 -14.36 -7.65 9.97
N CYS A 274 -13.31 -8.38 9.62
CA CYS A 274 -13.10 -9.75 10.08
C CYS A 274 -12.48 -9.82 11.48
N SER A 275 -12.84 -10.85 12.24
CA SER A 275 -12.23 -11.17 13.53
C SER A 275 -11.69 -12.62 13.50
N ILE A 276 -10.36 -12.75 13.38
CA ILE A 276 -9.68 -14.02 13.15
C ILE A 276 -9.01 -14.49 14.44
N PHE A 277 -9.38 -15.66 14.89
CA PHE A 277 -8.79 -16.29 16.08
C PHE A 277 -8.92 -17.81 15.98
N SER A 278 -7.80 -18.51 16.03
CA SER A 278 -7.82 -19.98 16.10
C SER A 278 -6.42 -20.54 16.34
N ILE A 279 -6.36 -21.82 16.68
CA ILE A 279 -5.15 -22.61 16.58
C ILE A 279 -5.09 -23.20 15.16
N GLY A 280 -3.99 -22.97 14.44
CA GLY A 280 -3.77 -23.44 13.07
C GLY A 280 -4.19 -22.43 11.99
N PHE A 281 -3.91 -22.78 10.73
CA PHE A 281 -4.11 -21.91 9.60
C PHE A 281 -5.59 -21.79 9.21
N PRO A 282 -6.15 -20.57 9.17
CA PRO A 282 -7.46 -20.35 8.56
C PRO A 282 -7.38 -20.56 7.03
N ARG A 283 -8.54 -20.53 6.38
CA ARG A 283 -8.62 -20.58 4.91
C ARG A 283 -7.92 -19.36 4.31
N THR A 284 -7.36 -19.51 3.12
CA THR A 284 -6.68 -18.44 2.38
C THR A 284 -7.63 -17.37 1.79
N PHE A 285 -8.93 -17.58 1.87
CA PHE A 285 -9.95 -16.57 1.65
C PHE A 285 -10.90 -16.53 2.84
N ILE A 286 -11.01 -15.36 3.45
CA ILE A 286 -11.88 -15.05 4.58
C ILE A 286 -12.82 -13.93 4.12
N PRO A 287 -14.12 -14.22 3.90
CA PRO A 287 -15.09 -13.22 3.47
C PRO A 287 -15.26 -12.08 4.48
N SER A 288 -15.72 -10.93 4.01
CA SER A 288 -16.00 -9.77 4.87
C SER A 288 -16.98 -10.15 5.99
N PHE A 289 -16.81 -9.53 7.16
CA PHE A 289 -17.62 -9.69 8.37
C PHE A 289 -17.59 -11.10 8.99
N SER A 290 -16.64 -11.92 8.60
CA SER A 290 -16.46 -13.26 9.18
C SER A 290 -15.80 -13.21 10.56
N ARG A 291 -16.22 -14.14 11.43
CA ARG A 291 -15.62 -14.35 12.74
C ARG A 291 -15.25 -15.82 12.92
N GLY A 292 -14.02 -16.11 13.36
CA GLY A 292 -13.55 -17.49 13.57
C GLY A 292 -12.14 -17.74 13.06
N GLY A 293 -11.85 -18.94 12.60
CA GLY A 293 -10.52 -19.33 12.13
C GLY A 293 -10.48 -20.71 11.49
N ALA A 294 -9.40 -21.47 11.75
CA ALA A 294 -9.17 -22.79 11.13
C ALA A 294 -10.29 -23.81 11.39
N GLN A 295 -10.98 -23.70 12.51
CA GLN A 295 -12.05 -24.64 12.92
C GLN A 295 -13.41 -24.28 12.31
N GLY A 296 -13.52 -23.16 11.64
CA GLY A 296 -14.75 -22.67 11.02
C GLY A 296 -14.90 -21.16 11.18
N MET A 297 -15.76 -20.59 10.36
CA MET A 297 -16.10 -19.17 10.35
C MET A 297 -17.61 -18.99 10.35
N THR A 298 -18.08 -18.00 11.06
CA THR A 298 -19.48 -17.53 11.07
C THR A 298 -19.56 -16.10 10.60
#